data_b7f84f12c13982f02ba409084ad7473c
#
_entry.id   b7f84f12c13982f02ba409084ad7473c
#
_cell.length_a   1.000
_cell.length_b   1.000
_cell.length_c   1.000
_cell.angle_alpha   90.00
_cell.angle_beta   90.00
_cell.angle_gamma   90.00
#
_symmetry.space_group_name_H-M   'P 1'
#
loop_
_entity.id
_entity.type
_entity.pdbx_description
1 polymer ?
#
loop_
_entity_poly.entity_id
_entity_poly.type
_entity_poly.pdbx_seq_one_letter_code
_entity_poly.pdbx_strand_id
1 'polypeptide(L)'
;MKKIEKITIKLVMLLMFFSLLFPVRTFGAEKNEVTEKKQIIFLLDASKSMQGDGQWIEAADSACMIASALPKEYEVALLVYNTEIIYEEDFGNINQKTRHALETVELQGYTTPAVALETAADMFDSAAADKRVVFISDGEISLRDQSETETAIRQFENMVDQIAEQGIKIDMFAIPNDKTENEVSYGTKVTSGEQYTVGENQTIEEITAKYLFQTLQIEKIELGEAVSGEGNMTVDLQDTYMQNAKILLVSGENIEDFHVAGQCESLNMLQGNKFAVAELENPLERQITMDYSLENRGNVHTYLIKEYFLKADMEKSYTSEEGTFTLKVNVVNHQEKPVLDSETLKDSISVLINGKEASYRVENGTAMVPYQTDETAKVNVEIAIQPSGNVVHYIKTADTVELTVPVVEEEPDYTVLWIVIISLCAVVLLLSVLYERKKQKKNDGETGSIIIEKSEPPVLPKYDFSGQLAVYLLKGEQEDDVAPCSIKLFGKSRKSISFDWIKDRCGIDYKLSDADKIRFTGGKDHALCFKNSGYATIVKENQILKRERKYSLYYGEKILLIFNNGGTEIELHYKNMKPSER
;
A
#
# COMPACT_ATOMS: atom_id res chain seq x y z
N MET A 1 -53.38 -33.46 -11.84
CA MET A 1 -52.86 -32.10 -12.00
C MET A 1 -52.47 -31.43 -10.68
N LYS A 2 -53.31 -31.28 -9.67
CA LYS A 2 -52.98 -30.56 -8.39
C LYS A 2 -51.78 -31.13 -7.56
N LYS A 3 -51.37 -32.37 -7.77
CA LYS A 3 -50.24 -32.99 -7.05
C LYS A 3 -48.89 -32.69 -7.70
N ILE A 4 -48.85 -32.48 -9.02
CA ILE A 4 -47.66 -32.14 -9.78
C ILE A 4 -47.32 -30.66 -9.56
N GLU A 5 -48.30 -29.75 -9.59
CA GLU A 5 -48.09 -28.32 -9.29
C GLU A 5 -47.50 -28.07 -7.90
N LYS A 6 -47.94 -28.82 -6.87
CA LYS A 6 -47.37 -28.69 -5.51
C LYS A 6 -45.91 -29.18 -5.41
N ILE A 7 -45.52 -30.14 -6.24
CA ILE A 7 -44.14 -30.64 -6.28
C ILE A 7 -43.25 -29.62 -7.00
N THR A 8 -43.73 -29.05 -8.11
CA THR A 8 -43.01 -28.03 -8.88
C THR A 8 -42.79 -26.76 -8.06
N ILE A 9 -43.80 -26.28 -7.32
CA ILE A 9 -43.67 -25.11 -6.44
C ILE A 9 -42.69 -25.36 -5.28
N LYS A 10 -42.66 -26.56 -4.71
CA LYS A 10 -41.67 -26.91 -3.67
C LYS A 10 -40.25 -27.01 -4.23
N LEU A 11 -40.10 -27.51 -5.47
CA LEU A 11 -38.79 -27.59 -6.12
C LEU A 11 -38.26 -26.21 -6.48
N VAL A 12 -39.11 -25.30 -6.95
CA VAL A 12 -38.75 -23.90 -7.24
C VAL A 12 -38.43 -23.14 -5.96
N MET A 13 -39.18 -23.34 -4.86
CA MET A 13 -38.81 -22.77 -3.57
C MET A 13 -37.52 -23.32 -3.00
N LEU A 14 -37.20 -24.60 -3.21
CA LEU A 14 -35.96 -25.22 -2.79
C LEU A 14 -34.77 -24.66 -3.62
N LEU A 15 -34.97 -24.46 -4.91
CA LEU A 15 -33.96 -23.81 -5.79
C LEU A 15 -33.75 -22.33 -5.44
N MET A 16 -34.78 -21.58 -5.12
CA MET A 16 -34.67 -20.22 -4.60
C MET A 16 -33.98 -20.18 -3.23
N PHE A 17 -34.23 -21.14 -2.35
CA PHE A 17 -33.53 -21.22 -1.07
C PHE A 17 -32.06 -21.58 -1.21
N PHE A 18 -31.70 -22.42 -2.22
CA PHE A 18 -30.31 -22.73 -2.53
C PHE A 18 -29.57 -21.54 -3.14
N SER A 19 -30.23 -20.70 -3.95
CA SER A 19 -29.60 -19.47 -4.50
C SER A 19 -29.34 -18.41 -3.44
N LEU A 20 -30.08 -18.42 -2.31
CA LEU A 20 -29.84 -17.53 -1.16
C LEU A 20 -28.72 -18.03 -0.22
N LEU A 21 -28.28 -19.29 -0.37
CA LEU A 21 -27.21 -19.89 0.44
C LEU A 21 -25.83 -19.75 -0.21
N PHE A 22 -25.75 -19.38 -1.48
CA PHE A 22 -24.48 -18.96 -2.07
C PHE A 22 -24.36 -17.44 -1.90
N PRO A 23 -23.46 -16.97 -1.03
CA PRO A 23 -23.13 -15.56 -1.03
C PRO A 23 -22.63 -15.24 -2.44
N VAL A 24 -23.31 -14.36 -3.16
CA VAL A 24 -22.74 -13.66 -4.30
C VAL A 24 -21.48 -13.03 -3.73
N ARG A 25 -20.34 -13.64 -4.00
CA ARG A 25 -19.07 -12.95 -3.80
C ARG A 25 -19.14 -11.73 -4.70
N THR A 26 -19.47 -10.59 -4.12
CA THR A 26 -19.07 -9.32 -4.67
C THR A 26 -17.57 -9.45 -4.81
N PHE A 27 -17.11 -9.55 -6.06
CA PHE A 27 -15.72 -9.29 -6.38
C PHE A 27 -15.41 -7.95 -5.71
N GLY A 28 -14.60 -7.99 -4.68
CA GLY A 28 -13.99 -6.79 -4.14
C GLY A 28 -13.34 -6.12 -5.34
N ALA A 29 -13.68 -4.85 -5.59
CA ALA A 29 -12.98 -4.06 -6.56
C ALA A 29 -11.50 -4.26 -6.26
N GLU A 30 -10.74 -4.81 -7.23
CA GLU A 30 -9.30 -4.83 -7.17
C GLU A 30 -8.92 -3.38 -6.91
N LYS A 31 -8.31 -3.13 -5.78
CA LYS A 31 -7.68 -1.86 -5.50
C LYS A 31 -6.53 -1.81 -6.50
N ASN A 32 -6.79 -1.28 -7.69
CA ASN A 32 -5.72 -0.85 -8.56
C ASN A 32 -4.87 0.06 -7.67
N GLU A 33 -3.62 -0.28 -7.43
CA GLU A 33 -2.68 0.67 -6.88
C GLU A 33 -2.55 1.77 -7.93
N VAL A 34 -3.42 2.75 -7.80
CA VAL A 34 -3.32 4.00 -8.51
C VAL A 34 -2.00 4.57 -8.05
N THR A 35 -1.06 4.77 -8.97
CA THR A 35 0.17 5.51 -8.71
C THR A 35 -0.23 6.77 -7.95
N GLU A 36 0.28 6.94 -6.72
CA GLU A 36 -0.09 8.06 -5.88
C GLU A 36 0.30 9.34 -6.60
N LYS A 37 -0.70 10.15 -6.99
CA LYS A 37 -0.48 11.40 -7.70
C LYS A 37 0.34 12.35 -6.87
N LYS A 38 1.36 12.94 -7.47
CA LYS A 38 2.18 14.02 -6.91
C LYS A 38 1.90 15.29 -7.70
N GLN A 39 1.72 16.40 -7.00
CA GLN A 39 1.36 17.66 -7.64
C GLN A 39 2.39 18.75 -7.33
N ILE A 40 2.84 19.42 -8.38
CA ILE A 40 3.77 20.55 -8.28
C ILE A 40 3.14 21.76 -8.96
N ILE A 41 3.13 22.90 -8.28
CA ILE A 41 2.70 24.19 -8.84
C ILE A 41 3.88 25.14 -8.84
N PHE A 42 4.27 25.60 -10.01
CA PHE A 42 5.28 26.65 -10.16
C PHE A 42 4.65 28.03 -10.02
N LEU A 43 5.26 28.85 -9.19
CA LEU A 43 4.90 30.26 -9.02
C LEU A 43 6.04 31.12 -9.56
N LEU A 44 5.82 31.72 -10.73
CA LEU A 44 6.79 32.57 -11.41
C LEU A 44 6.49 34.04 -11.12
N ASP A 45 7.46 34.72 -10.55
CA ASP A 45 7.39 36.15 -10.25
C ASP A 45 7.61 36.97 -11.54
N ALA A 46 6.59 37.70 -11.96
CA ALA A 46 6.63 38.61 -13.10
C ALA A 46 6.69 40.08 -12.69
N SER A 47 7.24 40.37 -11.52
CA SER A 47 7.50 41.74 -11.09
C SER A 47 8.60 42.42 -11.90
N LYS A 48 8.70 43.73 -11.77
CA LYS A 48 9.68 44.53 -12.53
C LYS A 48 11.14 44.17 -12.21
N SER A 49 11.43 43.69 -11.00
CA SER A 49 12.77 43.28 -10.62
C SER A 49 13.32 42.09 -11.44
N MET A 50 12.41 41.25 -11.95
CA MET A 50 12.75 40.12 -12.81
C MET A 50 13.12 40.49 -14.26
N GLN A 51 13.18 41.80 -14.61
CA GLN A 51 13.58 42.27 -15.95
C GLN A 51 15.10 42.20 -16.21
N GLY A 52 15.92 41.92 -15.17
CA GLY A 52 17.40 41.90 -15.29
C GLY A 52 17.92 40.72 -16.12
N ASP A 53 18.91 41.00 -16.99
CA ASP A 53 19.84 40.05 -17.65
C ASP A 53 19.26 38.66 -18.03
N GLY A 54 18.01 38.59 -18.51
CA GLY A 54 17.39 37.33 -18.91
C GLY A 54 16.78 36.50 -17.78
N GLN A 55 16.77 36.97 -16.54
CA GLN A 55 16.29 36.24 -15.35
C GLN A 55 14.88 35.68 -15.53
N TRP A 56 13.98 36.41 -16.16
CA TRP A 56 12.63 35.95 -16.47
C TRP A 56 12.61 34.71 -17.37
N ILE A 57 13.38 34.75 -18.45
CA ILE A 57 13.46 33.62 -19.40
C ILE A 57 14.08 32.40 -18.73
N GLU A 58 15.12 32.59 -17.91
CA GLU A 58 15.74 31.51 -17.14
C GLU A 58 14.76 30.92 -16.11
N ALA A 59 13.92 31.75 -15.47
CA ALA A 59 12.88 31.30 -14.57
C ALA A 59 11.80 30.46 -15.29
N ALA A 60 11.32 30.96 -16.44
CA ALA A 60 10.35 30.27 -17.27
C ALA A 60 10.92 28.95 -17.82
N ASP A 61 12.17 28.94 -18.28
CA ASP A 61 12.86 27.77 -18.78
C ASP A 61 13.06 26.72 -17.68
N SER A 62 13.37 27.12 -16.45
CA SER A 62 13.50 26.21 -15.31
C SER A 62 12.18 25.49 -14.99
N ALA A 63 11.08 26.20 -14.94
CA ALA A 63 9.77 25.60 -14.73
C ALA A 63 9.41 24.61 -15.85
N CYS A 64 9.63 25.01 -17.11
CA CYS A 64 9.37 24.16 -18.28
C CYS A 64 10.29 22.92 -18.31
N MET A 65 11.56 23.07 -17.95
CA MET A 65 12.51 21.96 -17.85
C MET A 65 12.09 20.92 -16.83
N ILE A 66 11.74 21.36 -15.60
CA ILE A 66 11.28 20.45 -14.54
C ILE A 66 10.02 19.74 -15.02
N ALA A 67 9.01 20.50 -15.45
CA ALA A 67 7.74 19.95 -15.86
C ALA A 67 7.85 18.87 -16.95
N SER A 68 8.72 19.10 -17.96
CA SER A 68 8.91 18.16 -19.07
C SER A 68 9.74 16.94 -18.70
N ALA A 69 10.66 17.08 -17.74
CA ALA A 69 11.51 15.97 -17.29
C ALA A 69 10.83 15.04 -16.26
N LEU A 70 9.78 15.51 -15.57
CA LEU A 70 9.09 14.74 -14.55
C LEU A 70 8.39 13.50 -15.11
N PRO A 71 8.38 12.38 -14.35
CA PRO A 71 7.60 11.20 -14.66
C PRO A 71 6.08 11.47 -14.63
N LYS A 72 5.30 10.57 -15.25
CA LYS A 72 3.83 10.70 -15.39
C LYS A 72 3.03 10.71 -14.08
N GLU A 73 3.63 10.32 -12.96
CA GLU A 73 3.00 10.44 -11.64
C GLU A 73 2.89 11.88 -11.14
N TYR A 74 3.65 12.79 -11.74
CA TYR A 74 3.60 14.21 -11.41
C TYR A 74 2.62 14.94 -12.32
N GLU A 75 1.71 15.66 -11.70
CA GLU A 75 0.86 16.65 -12.37
C GLU A 75 1.44 18.04 -12.08
N VAL A 76 1.64 18.83 -13.10
CA VAL A 76 2.27 20.14 -13.00
C VAL A 76 1.33 21.23 -13.43
N ALA A 77 1.20 22.27 -12.61
CA ALA A 77 0.51 23.53 -12.92
C ALA A 77 1.49 24.69 -12.84
N LEU A 78 1.14 25.82 -13.43
CA LEU A 78 1.98 27.01 -13.46
C LEU A 78 1.15 28.27 -13.27
N LEU A 79 1.56 29.11 -12.35
CA LEU A 79 0.99 30.43 -12.11
C LEU A 79 2.07 31.52 -12.29
N VAL A 80 1.77 32.53 -13.07
CA VAL A 80 2.59 33.73 -13.18
C VAL A 80 1.90 34.86 -12.42
N TYR A 81 2.62 35.51 -11.54
CA TYR A 81 2.05 36.54 -10.67
C TYR A 81 2.92 37.78 -10.56
N ASN A 82 2.28 38.89 -10.19
CA ASN A 82 2.92 40.07 -9.63
C ASN A 82 2.09 40.52 -8.40
N THR A 83 1.20 41.49 -8.51
CA THR A 83 0.17 41.82 -7.50
C THR A 83 -1.15 41.08 -7.75
N GLU A 84 -1.25 40.36 -8.84
CA GLU A 84 -2.37 39.53 -9.26
C GLU A 84 -1.85 38.34 -10.08
N ILE A 85 -2.72 37.34 -10.36
CA ILE A 85 -2.38 36.25 -11.29
C ILE A 85 -2.48 36.78 -12.72
N ILE A 86 -1.39 36.74 -13.47
CA ILE A 86 -1.27 37.23 -14.85
C ILE A 86 -1.50 36.12 -15.85
N TYR A 87 -1.02 34.91 -15.52
CA TYR A 87 -1.14 33.74 -16.37
C TYR A 87 -1.33 32.50 -15.50
N GLU A 88 -2.17 31.61 -15.95
CA GLU A 88 -2.47 30.35 -15.26
C GLU A 88 -2.49 29.22 -16.30
N GLU A 89 -1.74 28.16 -16.02
CA GLU A 89 -1.80 26.88 -16.71
C GLU A 89 -2.19 25.82 -15.68
N ASP A 90 -3.36 25.24 -15.85
CA ASP A 90 -3.89 24.20 -14.97
C ASP A 90 -3.06 22.91 -15.05
N PHE A 91 -3.29 21.97 -14.14
CA PHE A 91 -2.58 20.68 -14.16
C PHE A 91 -2.69 20.00 -15.52
N GLY A 92 -1.54 19.80 -16.17
CA GLY A 92 -1.49 19.24 -17.51
C GLY A 92 -0.07 19.15 -18.07
N ASN A 93 0.03 19.08 -19.39
CA ASN A 93 1.31 19.02 -20.07
C ASN A 93 1.84 20.43 -20.37
N ILE A 94 2.88 20.83 -19.66
CA ILE A 94 3.69 22.00 -20.02
C ILE A 94 4.45 21.67 -21.31
N ASN A 95 4.29 22.48 -22.32
CA ASN A 95 4.82 22.21 -23.66
C ASN A 95 5.34 23.50 -24.32
N GLN A 96 5.77 23.39 -25.58
CA GLN A 96 6.37 24.53 -26.30
C GLN A 96 5.41 25.73 -26.43
N LYS A 97 4.07 25.52 -26.43
CA LYS A 97 3.09 26.63 -26.46
C LYS A 97 3.05 27.35 -25.12
N THR A 98 3.09 26.61 -24.01
CA THR A 98 3.18 27.19 -22.67
C THR A 98 4.45 28.03 -22.55
N ARG A 99 5.60 27.47 -22.95
CA ARG A 99 6.85 28.21 -22.96
C ARG A 99 6.79 29.50 -23.79
N HIS A 100 6.23 29.42 -24.99
CA HIS A 100 6.05 30.60 -25.86
C HIS A 100 5.10 31.64 -25.23
N ALA A 101 4.05 31.23 -24.54
CA ALA A 101 3.19 32.15 -23.81
C ALA A 101 3.95 32.89 -22.70
N LEU A 102 4.83 32.19 -21.98
CA LEU A 102 5.67 32.81 -20.96
C LEU A 102 6.66 33.85 -21.53
N GLU A 103 7.18 33.66 -22.74
CA GLU A 103 8.04 34.65 -23.41
C GLU A 103 7.32 35.98 -23.67
N THR A 104 5.99 35.97 -23.79
CA THR A 104 5.19 37.16 -24.08
C THR A 104 4.66 37.85 -22.83
N VAL A 105 4.95 37.37 -21.64
CA VAL A 105 4.53 37.97 -20.36
C VAL A 105 5.20 39.33 -20.18
N GLU A 106 4.40 40.36 -19.89
CA GLU A 106 4.91 41.69 -19.55
C GLU A 106 5.32 41.73 -18.06
N LEU A 107 6.61 41.98 -17.82
CA LEU A 107 7.12 42.15 -16.47
C LEU A 107 6.85 43.57 -15.97
N GLN A 108 6.03 43.70 -14.95
CA GLN A 108 5.62 45.00 -14.44
C GLN A 108 5.14 44.96 -12.98
N GLY A 109 5.13 46.14 -12.37
CA GLY A 109 4.50 46.34 -11.08
C GLY A 109 5.37 45.86 -9.92
N TYR A 110 4.68 45.61 -8.83
CA TYR A 110 5.18 45.15 -7.52
C TYR A 110 4.91 43.66 -7.38
N THR A 111 5.28 43.07 -6.25
CA THR A 111 5.08 41.64 -6.03
C THR A 111 4.38 41.35 -4.69
N THR A 112 3.36 40.49 -4.73
CA THR A 112 2.63 39.97 -3.58
C THR A 112 2.41 38.46 -3.73
N PRO A 113 3.38 37.63 -3.32
CA PRO A 113 3.31 36.18 -3.52
C PRO A 113 2.16 35.50 -2.74
N ALA A 114 1.57 36.18 -1.74
CA ALA A 114 0.43 35.64 -1.00
C ALA A 114 -0.77 35.30 -1.90
N VAL A 115 -1.06 36.12 -2.92
CA VAL A 115 -2.16 35.86 -3.86
C VAL A 115 -1.91 34.60 -4.69
N ALA A 116 -0.68 34.44 -5.17
CA ALA A 116 -0.30 33.25 -5.94
C ALA A 116 -0.32 31.98 -5.07
N LEU A 117 0.10 32.11 -3.82
CA LEU A 117 0.12 31.01 -2.87
C LEU A 117 -1.29 30.56 -2.47
N GLU A 118 -2.22 31.52 -2.28
CA GLU A 118 -3.64 31.22 -2.03
C GLU A 118 -4.27 30.49 -3.22
N THR A 119 -4.06 31.00 -4.44
CA THR A 119 -4.55 30.35 -5.66
C THR A 119 -3.98 28.94 -5.81
N ALA A 120 -2.66 28.77 -5.59
CA ALA A 120 -2.02 27.45 -5.65
C ALA A 120 -2.59 26.46 -4.61
N ALA A 121 -2.87 26.93 -3.38
CA ALA A 121 -3.45 26.09 -2.35
C ALA A 121 -4.82 25.53 -2.74
N ASP A 122 -5.64 26.34 -3.40
CA ASP A 122 -6.97 25.96 -3.87
C ASP A 122 -6.94 25.00 -5.08
N MET A 123 -5.85 24.98 -5.85
CA MET A 123 -5.69 24.10 -7.01
C MET A 123 -5.35 22.65 -6.64
N PHE A 124 -4.72 22.39 -5.49
CA PHE A 124 -4.28 21.05 -5.12
C PHE A 124 -5.43 20.08 -4.87
N ASP A 125 -5.33 18.89 -5.44
CA ASP A 125 -6.21 17.79 -5.07
C ASP A 125 -5.93 17.33 -3.63
N SER A 126 -6.96 17.23 -2.82
CA SER A 126 -6.85 16.75 -1.44
C SER A 126 -6.27 15.34 -1.34
N ALA A 127 -6.48 14.52 -2.38
CA ALA A 127 -5.99 13.14 -2.46
C ALA A 127 -4.55 12.99 -2.96
N ALA A 128 -3.89 14.08 -3.40
CA ALA A 128 -2.51 14.01 -3.86
C ALA A 128 -1.56 13.67 -2.70
N ALA A 129 -0.65 12.72 -2.95
CA ALA A 129 0.25 12.17 -1.93
C ALA A 129 1.42 13.11 -1.56
N ASP A 130 1.93 13.87 -2.54
CA ASP A 130 2.95 14.90 -2.34
C ASP A 130 2.49 16.18 -3.04
N LYS A 131 2.52 17.29 -2.32
CA LYS A 131 2.09 18.60 -2.79
C LYS A 131 3.22 19.59 -2.59
N ARG A 132 3.63 20.21 -3.68
CA ARG A 132 4.72 21.18 -3.66
C ARG A 132 4.38 22.43 -4.42
N VAL A 133 4.73 23.56 -3.82
CA VAL A 133 4.81 24.85 -4.50
C VAL A 133 6.28 25.16 -4.72
N VAL A 134 6.63 25.54 -5.93
CA VAL A 134 8.01 25.95 -6.28
C VAL A 134 8.00 27.41 -6.69
N PHE A 135 8.52 28.28 -5.84
CA PHE A 135 8.74 29.67 -6.19
C PHE A 135 10.00 29.81 -7.04
N ILE A 136 9.90 30.59 -8.12
CA ILE A 136 11.04 31.08 -8.88
C ILE A 136 10.95 32.60 -8.88
N SER A 137 11.75 33.26 -8.04
CA SER A 137 11.65 34.67 -7.73
C SER A 137 12.97 35.20 -7.19
N ASP A 138 13.19 36.50 -7.23
CA ASP A 138 14.25 37.17 -6.50
C ASP A 138 13.98 37.25 -4.97
N GLY A 139 12.80 36.84 -4.56
CA GLY A 139 12.39 36.68 -3.16
C GLY A 139 11.99 37.96 -2.45
N GLU A 140 11.89 39.07 -3.17
CA GLU A 140 11.45 40.32 -2.62
C GLU A 140 9.92 40.42 -2.59
N ILE A 141 9.37 40.90 -1.47
CA ILE A 141 8.00 41.37 -1.36
C ILE A 141 8.02 42.89 -1.30
N SER A 142 7.56 43.54 -2.34
CA SER A 142 7.55 44.98 -2.38
C SER A 142 6.29 45.59 -2.97
N LEU A 143 5.80 46.64 -2.36
CA LEU A 143 4.68 47.44 -2.80
C LEU A 143 5.07 48.92 -2.85
N ARG A 144 4.08 49.80 -3.10
CA ARG A 144 4.30 51.21 -3.33
C ARG A 144 4.94 51.92 -2.13
N ASP A 145 4.54 51.54 -0.93
CA ASP A 145 5.09 52.10 0.30
C ASP A 145 5.41 51.03 1.34
N GLN A 146 6.17 51.39 2.34
CA GLN A 146 6.66 50.47 3.35
C GLN A 146 5.53 49.84 4.18
N SER A 147 4.46 50.56 4.48
CA SER A 147 3.33 50.07 5.28
C SER A 147 2.53 48.99 4.53
N GLU A 148 2.33 49.20 3.21
CA GLU A 148 1.73 48.20 2.31
C GLU A 148 2.62 46.98 2.21
N THR A 149 3.93 47.17 2.06
CA THR A 149 4.93 46.08 1.99
C THR A 149 4.95 45.24 3.26
N GLU A 150 5.01 45.86 4.44
CA GLU A 150 4.96 45.13 5.74
C GLU A 150 3.65 44.39 5.93
N THR A 151 2.54 44.88 5.36
CA THR A 151 1.26 44.21 5.41
C THR A 151 1.25 42.99 4.47
N ALA A 152 1.82 43.14 3.28
CA ALA A 152 1.95 42.04 2.32
C ALA A 152 2.86 40.91 2.85
N ILE A 153 3.96 41.25 3.53
CA ILE A 153 4.84 40.28 4.17
C ILE A 153 4.05 39.46 5.24
N ARG A 154 3.30 40.12 6.11
CA ARG A 154 2.47 39.44 7.11
C ARG A 154 1.37 38.58 6.48
N GLN A 155 0.78 39.00 5.38
CA GLN A 155 -0.18 38.20 4.65
C GLN A 155 0.46 36.95 4.06
N PHE A 156 1.64 37.09 3.50
CA PHE A 156 2.41 35.96 2.98
C PHE A 156 2.78 34.96 4.08
N GLU A 157 3.34 35.44 5.21
CA GLU A 157 3.68 34.60 6.36
C GLU A 157 2.46 33.82 6.88
N ASN A 158 1.31 34.49 7.04
CA ASN A 158 0.07 33.83 7.47
C ASN A 158 -0.41 32.78 6.47
N MET A 159 -0.25 33.01 5.16
CA MET A 159 -0.61 32.04 4.14
C MET A 159 0.32 30.83 4.16
N VAL A 160 1.63 31.06 4.35
CA VAL A 160 2.62 30.00 4.51
C VAL A 160 2.26 29.09 5.70
N ASP A 161 1.89 29.67 6.83
CA ASP A 161 1.50 28.88 8.01
C ASP A 161 0.27 28.01 7.72
N GLN A 162 -0.75 28.54 7.02
CA GLN A 162 -1.93 27.77 6.62
C GLN A 162 -1.60 26.63 5.64
N ILE A 163 -0.69 26.87 4.70
CA ILE A 163 -0.22 25.88 3.73
C ILE A 163 0.59 24.78 4.42
N ALA A 164 1.41 25.14 5.40
CA ALA A 164 2.16 24.17 6.19
C ALA A 164 1.23 23.20 6.95
N GLU A 165 0.11 23.71 7.49
CA GLU A 165 -0.92 22.87 8.13
C GLU A 165 -1.59 21.88 7.17
N GLN A 166 -1.63 22.21 5.88
CA GLN A 166 -2.14 21.32 4.83
C GLN A 166 -1.10 20.30 4.32
N GLY A 167 0.13 20.33 4.87
CA GLY A 167 1.21 19.44 4.47
C GLY A 167 1.83 19.77 3.10
N ILE A 168 1.59 20.95 2.56
CA ILE A 168 2.16 21.41 1.29
C ILE A 168 3.58 21.96 1.57
N LYS A 169 4.56 21.51 0.78
CA LYS A 169 5.95 21.99 0.86
C LYS A 169 6.15 23.17 -0.07
N ILE A 170 6.94 24.13 0.36
CA ILE A 170 7.36 25.28 -0.44
C ILE A 170 8.85 25.19 -0.70
N ASP A 171 9.22 24.95 -1.95
CA ASP A 171 10.59 25.02 -2.44
C ASP A 171 10.83 26.36 -3.15
N MET A 172 12.07 26.81 -3.24
CA MET A 172 12.41 28.08 -3.84
C MET A 172 13.69 28.04 -4.67
N PHE A 173 13.60 28.58 -5.86
CA PHE A 173 14.75 29.00 -6.65
C PHE A 173 14.94 30.50 -6.49
N ALA A 174 15.89 30.86 -5.67
CA ALA A 174 16.21 32.26 -5.39
C ALA A 174 17.13 32.81 -6.48
N ILE A 175 16.61 33.74 -7.26
CA ILE A 175 17.40 34.48 -8.24
C ILE A 175 18.11 35.60 -7.48
N PRO A 176 19.43 35.77 -7.63
CA PRO A 176 20.18 36.80 -6.93
C PRO A 176 19.67 38.19 -7.24
N ASN A 177 19.48 38.99 -6.22
CA ASN A 177 19.27 40.43 -6.30
C ASN A 177 20.26 41.17 -5.42
N ASP A 178 20.35 42.50 -5.55
CA ASP A 178 21.27 43.33 -4.74
C ASP A 178 20.84 43.48 -3.27
N LYS A 179 19.74 42.84 -2.85
CA LYS A 179 19.20 42.93 -1.49
C LYS A 179 19.63 41.78 -0.62
N THR A 180 19.74 42.02 0.66
CA THR A 180 20.17 41.04 1.66
C THR A 180 19.03 40.20 2.25
N GLU A 181 17.79 40.63 2.08
CA GLU A 181 16.61 39.97 2.64
C GLU A 181 15.80 39.27 1.53
N ASN A 182 15.45 38.03 1.80
CA ASN A 182 14.61 37.20 0.95
C ASN A 182 13.41 36.73 1.78
N GLU A 183 12.32 37.49 1.73
CA GLU A 183 11.11 37.26 2.52
C GLU A 183 10.44 35.93 2.13
N VAL A 184 10.49 35.55 0.85
CA VAL A 184 9.88 34.29 0.36
C VAL A 184 10.58 33.06 0.96
N SER A 185 11.83 33.19 1.42
CA SER A 185 12.55 32.13 2.12
C SER A 185 11.90 31.69 3.45
N TYR A 186 10.99 32.50 4.00
CA TYR A 186 10.17 32.09 5.13
C TYR A 186 9.38 30.81 4.82
N GLY A 187 8.83 30.70 3.61
CA GLY A 187 8.06 29.54 3.17
C GLY A 187 8.86 28.23 3.24
N THR A 188 10.09 28.23 2.74
CA THR A 188 10.93 27.01 2.76
C THR A 188 11.26 26.55 4.18
N LYS A 189 11.51 27.49 5.09
CA LYS A 189 11.83 27.20 6.50
C LYS A 189 10.65 26.60 7.25
N VAL A 190 9.45 27.15 7.08
CA VAL A 190 8.25 26.72 7.81
C VAL A 190 7.75 25.37 7.30
N THR A 191 7.76 25.16 5.98
CA THR A 191 7.26 23.93 5.36
C THR A 191 8.31 22.82 5.22
N SER A 192 9.55 23.05 5.66
CA SER A 192 10.69 22.15 5.47
C SER A 192 10.95 21.82 3.99
N GLY A 193 10.80 22.81 3.14
CA GLY A 193 11.19 22.76 1.74
C GLY A 193 12.65 23.14 1.53
N GLU A 194 13.08 23.07 0.27
CA GLU A 194 14.46 23.34 -0.13
C GLU A 194 14.60 24.72 -0.78
N GLN A 195 15.72 25.36 -0.51
CA GLN A 195 16.08 26.63 -1.16
C GLN A 195 17.35 26.48 -1.98
N TYR A 196 17.25 26.83 -3.23
CA TYR A 196 18.35 26.88 -4.18
C TYR A 196 18.66 28.32 -4.54
N THR A 197 19.92 28.71 -4.43
CA THR A 197 20.36 30.06 -4.83
C THR A 197 21.32 29.93 -5.99
N VAL A 198 21.08 30.67 -7.05
CA VAL A 198 21.97 30.74 -8.22
C VAL A 198 23.26 31.42 -7.80
N GLY A 199 24.37 30.70 -7.91
CA GLY A 199 25.72 31.21 -7.57
C GLY A 199 26.44 31.77 -8.78
N GLU A 200 27.54 32.52 -8.54
CA GLU A 200 28.34 33.16 -9.59
C GLU A 200 28.88 32.19 -10.68
N ASN A 201 28.98 30.88 -10.40
CA ASN A 201 29.53 29.89 -11.30
C ASN A 201 28.56 28.73 -11.61
N GLN A 202 27.27 28.92 -11.36
CA GLN A 202 26.24 27.93 -11.64
C GLN A 202 25.11 28.55 -12.45
N THR A 203 24.65 27.85 -13.46
CA THR A 203 23.42 28.25 -14.19
C THR A 203 22.19 27.81 -13.42
N ILE A 204 21.07 28.47 -13.67
CA ILE A 204 19.80 28.08 -13.07
C ILE A 204 19.37 26.68 -13.54
N GLU A 205 19.73 26.30 -14.78
CA GLU A 205 19.43 24.99 -15.34
C GLU A 205 20.22 23.87 -14.63
N GLU A 206 21.49 24.12 -14.24
CA GLU A 206 22.26 23.16 -13.44
C GLU A 206 21.63 22.96 -12.07
N ILE A 207 21.14 24.03 -11.44
CA ILE A 207 20.42 23.98 -10.17
C ILE A 207 19.08 23.26 -10.34
N THR A 208 18.40 23.50 -11.44
CA THR A 208 17.14 22.84 -11.78
C THR A 208 17.33 21.33 -11.96
N ALA A 209 18.39 20.92 -12.65
CA ALA A 209 18.75 19.50 -12.75
C ALA A 209 19.06 18.87 -11.38
N LYS A 210 19.76 19.62 -10.51
CA LYS A 210 20.03 19.18 -9.15
C LYS A 210 18.75 19.00 -8.33
N TYR A 211 17.78 19.90 -8.45
CA TYR A 211 16.45 19.78 -7.82
C TYR A 211 15.73 18.50 -8.29
N LEU A 212 15.66 18.25 -9.60
CA LEU A 212 15.06 17.05 -10.16
C LEU A 212 15.65 15.77 -9.54
N PHE A 213 16.97 15.68 -9.51
CA PHE A 213 17.65 14.43 -9.17
C PHE A 213 17.95 14.25 -7.68
N GLN A 214 18.06 15.33 -6.91
CA GLN A 214 18.39 15.26 -5.48
C GLN A 214 17.20 15.49 -4.58
N THR A 215 16.32 16.47 -4.89
CA THR A 215 15.15 16.78 -4.07
C THR A 215 13.95 15.94 -4.46
N LEU A 216 13.63 15.87 -5.73
CA LEU A 216 12.53 15.02 -6.22
C LEU A 216 12.94 13.56 -6.39
N GLN A 217 14.25 13.27 -6.29
CA GLN A 217 14.83 11.92 -6.36
C GLN A 217 14.44 11.16 -7.65
N ILE A 218 14.33 11.88 -8.77
CA ILE A 218 14.04 11.25 -10.05
C ILE A 218 15.26 10.42 -10.46
N GLU A 219 15.03 9.14 -10.71
CA GLU A 219 16.07 8.22 -11.18
C GLU A 219 16.50 8.56 -12.59
N LYS A 220 17.81 8.50 -12.86
CA LYS A 220 18.41 8.87 -14.14
C LYS A 220 19.60 7.97 -14.49
N ILE A 221 19.94 7.96 -15.78
CA ILE A 221 21.21 7.46 -16.29
C ILE A 221 21.97 8.65 -16.86
N GLU A 222 23.21 8.87 -16.43
CA GLU A 222 24.07 9.88 -17.03
C GLU A 222 24.62 9.35 -18.36
N LEU A 223 24.29 10.03 -19.45
CA LEU A 223 24.75 9.66 -20.79
C LEU A 223 26.12 10.25 -21.11
N GLY A 224 26.42 11.44 -20.59
CA GLY A 224 27.67 12.09 -20.78
C GLY A 224 27.74 13.51 -20.25
N GLU A 225 29.00 13.97 -20.11
CA GLU A 225 29.36 15.34 -19.81
C GLU A 225 30.45 15.75 -20.79
N ALA A 226 30.31 16.89 -21.41
CA ALA A 226 31.29 17.38 -22.40
C ALA A 226 31.39 18.91 -22.39
N VAL A 227 32.51 19.43 -22.81
CA VAL A 227 32.66 20.86 -23.16
C VAL A 227 32.70 20.95 -24.68
N SER A 228 31.57 21.28 -25.29
CA SER A 228 31.43 21.25 -26.76
C SER A 228 30.58 22.42 -27.26
N GLY A 229 30.65 22.75 -28.55
CA GLY A 229 29.72 23.62 -29.26
C GLY A 229 28.74 22.83 -30.13
N GLU A 230 29.01 21.55 -30.36
CA GLU A 230 28.15 20.65 -31.10
C GLU A 230 28.37 19.22 -30.61
N GLY A 231 27.37 18.37 -30.74
CA GLY A 231 27.49 16.97 -30.40
C GLY A 231 26.56 16.10 -31.21
N ASN A 232 27.04 14.89 -31.47
CA ASN A 232 26.26 13.81 -32.04
C ASN A 232 26.52 12.56 -31.19
N MET A 233 25.49 11.91 -30.70
CA MET A 233 25.63 10.68 -29.94
C MET A 233 24.53 9.67 -30.25
N THR A 234 24.90 8.40 -30.13
CA THR A 234 23.91 7.31 -30.12
C THR A 234 23.59 6.98 -28.67
N VAL A 235 22.33 7.08 -28.31
CA VAL A 235 21.82 6.74 -26.99
C VAL A 235 21.29 5.31 -27.04
N ASP A 236 21.85 4.43 -26.21
CA ASP A 236 21.36 3.07 -26.04
C ASP A 236 20.31 3.04 -24.90
N LEU A 237 19.05 2.85 -25.24
CA LEU A 237 17.96 2.70 -24.29
C LEU A 237 18.04 1.40 -23.49
N GLN A 238 18.92 0.47 -23.89
CA GLN A 238 19.14 -0.86 -23.33
C GLN A 238 18.00 -1.87 -23.63
N ASP A 239 16.77 -1.44 -23.67
CA ASP A 239 15.59 -2.24 -24.03
C ASP A 239 14.49 -1.35 -24.62
N THR A 240 13.32 -1.95 -24.90
CA THR A 240 12.13 -1.27 -25.44
C THR A 240 10.86 -1.62 -24.63
N TYR A 241 11.02 -1.99 -23.36
CA TYR A 241 9.89 -2.35 -22.48
C TYR A 241 9.35 -1.14 -21.72
N MET A 242 10.07 -0.02 -21.71
CA MET A 242 9.62 1.22 -21.08
C MET A 242 8.44 1.85 -21.83
N GLN A 243 7.59 2.56 -21.12
CA GLN A 243 6.54 3.37 -21.74
C GLN A 243 7.10 4.69 -22.25
N ASN A 244 7.99 5.32 -21.47
CA ASN A 244 8.64 6.57 -21.87
C ASN A 244 10.14 6.50 -21.69
N ALA A 245 10.85 7.14 -22.62
CA ALA A 245 12.25 7.50 -22.48
C ALA A 245 12.37 9.00 -22.66
N LYS A 246 12.90 9.71 -21.67
CA LYS A 246 13.14 11.15 -21.76
C LYS A 246 14.64 11.40 -21.80
N ILE A 247 15.08 12.15 -22.82
CA ILE A 247 16.46 12.64 -22.91
C ILE A 247 16.42 14.10 -22.51
N LEU A 248 17.16 14.42 -21.43
CA LEU A 248 17.33 15.78 -20.95
C LEU A 248 18.75 16.22 -21.27
N LEU A 249 18.89 17.30 -22.04
CA LEU A 249 20.14 18.01 -22.28
C LEU A 249 20.11 19.32 -21.51
N VAL A 250 21.19 19.59 -20.76
CA VAL A 250 21.40 20.84 -20.01
C VAL A 250 22.71 21.45 -20.47
N SER A 251 22.69 22.70 -20.82
CA SER A 251 23.86 23.41 -21.35
C SER A 251 24.18 24.67 -20.56
N GLY A 252 25.48 25.02 -20.47
CA GLY A 252 25.91 26.31 -19.97
C GLY A 252 25.76 27.46 -20.97
N GLU A 253 25.51 27.14 -22.25
CA GLU A 253 25.35 28.10 -23.36
C GLU A 253 24.01 27.88 -24.06
N ASN A 254 23.53 28.85 -24.83
CA ASN A 254 22.29 28.74 -25.56
C ASN A 254 22.35 27.61 -26.61
N ILE A 255 21.28 26.83 -26.65
CA ILE A 255 21.09 25.75 -27.62
C ILE A 255 20.46 26.35 -28.88
N GLU A 256 21.19 26.26 -30.02
CA GLU A 256 20.66 26.68 -31.31
C GLU A 256 19.75 25.64 -31.93
N ASP A 257 20.16 24.35 -31.84
CA ASP A 257 19.41 23.25 -32.41
C ASP A 257 19.54 22.00 -31.53
N PHE A 258 18.44 21.27 -31.42
CA PHE A 258 18.37 19.98 -30.72
C PHE A 258 17.46 19.03 -31.48
N HIS A 259 17.98 17.91 -31.88
CA HIS A 259 17.27 16.91 -32.65
C HIS A 259 17.46 15.52 -32.10
N VAL A 260 16.38 14.76 -31.99
CA VAL A 260 16.40 13.33 -31.62
C VAL A 260 15.70 12.55 -32.71
N ALA A 261 16.31 11.47 -33.19
CA ALA A 261 15.77 10.57 -34.18
C ALA A 261 15.79 9.14 -33.67
N GLY A 262 14.64 8.48 -33.75
CA GLY A 262 14.43 7.10 -33.36
C GLY A 262 13.00 6.68 -33.64
N GLN A 263 12.76 5.38 -33.78
CA GLN A 263 11.39 4.87 -33.98
C GLN A 263 10.67 4.77 -32.62
N CYS A 264 9.55 5.49 -32.51
CA CYS A 264 8.69 5.49 -31.35
C CYS A 264 7.23 5.75 -31.79
N GLU A 265 6.28 5.56 -30.91
CA GLU A 265 4.88 5.87 -31.19
C GLU A 265 4.66 7.40 -31.29
N SER A 266 5.25 8.13 -30.37
CA SER A 266 5.20 9.60 -30.32
C SER A 266 6.54 10.17 -29.86
N LEU A 267 6.96 11.26 -30.48
CA LEU A 267 8.13 12.06 -30.08
C LEU A 267 7.68 13.48 -29.79
N ASN A 268 7.82 13.90 -28.55
CA ASN A 268 7.58 15.26 -28.10
C ASN A 268 8.90 15.93 -27.74
N MET A 269 9.11 17.14 -28.18
CA MET A 269 10.32 17.91 -27.86
C MET A 269 9.94 19.26 -27.27
N LEU A 270 10.67 19.64 -26.24
CA LEU A 270 10.63 20.97 -25.64
C LEU A 270 12.05 21.51 -25.57
N GLN A 271 12.27 22.67 -26.16
CA GLN A 271 13.57 23.33 -26.12
C GLN A 271 13.44 24.72 -25.51
N GLY A 272 14.22 25.00 -24.49
CA GLY A 272 14.49 26.32 -23.94
C GLY A 272 15.81 26.89 -24.44
N ASN A 273 16.28 27.94 -23.79
CA ASN A 273 17.57 28.52 -24.18
C ASN A 273 18.75 27.62 -23.87
N LYS A 274 18.80 27.03 -22.65
CA LYS A 274 19.94 26.23 -22.17
C LYS A 274 19.54 24.81 -21.80
N PHE A 275 18.34 24.37 -22.14
CA PHE A 275 17.89 22.99 -21.95
C PHE A 275 17.09 22.49 -23.14
N ALA A 276 17.09 21.19 -23.32
CA ALA A 276 16.16 20.54 -24.24
C ALA A 276 15.73 19.18 -23.66
N VAL A 277 14.46 18.83 -23.87
CA VAL A 277 13.90 17.54 -23.48
C VAL A 277 13.27 16.90 -24.70
N ALA A 278 13.61 15.65 -24.97
CA ALA A 278 12.93 14.81 -25.93
C ALA A 278 12.26 13.66 -25.18
N GLU A 279 10.95 13.53 -25.29
CA GLU A 279 10.17 12.42 -24.74
C GLU A 279 9.77 11.48 -25.88
N LEU A 280 10.25 10.24 -25.83
CA LEU A 280 9.91 9.15 -26.74
C LEU A 280 8.88 8.26 -26.03
N GLU A 281 7.68 8.23 -26.54
CA GLU A 281 6.62 7.34 -26.05
C GLU A 281 6.69 6.01 -26.82
N ASN A 282 6.67 4.89 -26.09
CA ASN A 282 6.72 3.54 -26.64
C ASN A 282 7.84 3.37 -27.68
N PRO A 283 9.13 3.50 -27.30
CA PRO A 283 10.23 3.34 -28.24
C PRO A 283 10.21 1.93 -28.85
N LEU A 284 10.37 1.86 -30.17
CA LEU A 284 10.33 0.63 -30.94
C LEU A 284 11.71 0.07 -31.25
N GLU A 285 12.75 0.87 -31.08
CA GLU A 285 14.13 0.49 -31.25
C GLU A 285 14.99 0.88 -30.04
N ARG A 286 16.06 0.12 -29.83
CA ARG A 286 16.93 0.28 -28.67
C ARG A 286 17.90 1.44 -28.81
N GLN A 287 18.29 1.75 -30.05
CA GLN A 287 19.29 2.80 -30.32
C GLN A 287 18.59 3.98 -31.00
N ILE A 288 18.80 5.16 -30.44
CA ILE A 288 18.34 6.42 -30.97
C ILE A 288 19.53 7.36 -31.16
N THR A 289 19.42 8.31 -32.07
CA THR A 289 20.45 9.32 -32.28
C THR A 289 19.99 10.66 -31.72
N MET A 290 20.94 11.42 -31.18
CA MET A 290 20.73 12.76 -30.68
C MET A 290 21.82 13.67 -31.24
N ASP A 291 21.40 14.81 -31.77
CA ASP A 291 22.27 15.86 -32.28
C ASP A 291 21.94 17.18 -31.58
N TYR A 292 22.94 17.99 -31.32
CA TYR A 292 22.73 19.36 -30.80
C TYR A 292 23.83 20.31 -31.31
N SER A 293 23.46 21.61 -31.37
CA SER A 293 24.42 22.70 -31.55
C SER A 293 24.17 23.81 -30.53
N LEU A 294 25.23 24.46 -30.09
CA LEU A 294 25.22 25.58 -29.17
C LEU A 294 25.73 26.85 -29.83
N GLU A 295 25.27 27.99 -29.38
CA GLU A 295 25.75 29.31 -29.83
C GLU A 295 27.25 29.47 -29.61
N ASN A 296 27.76 29.01 -28.47
CA ASN A 296 29.15 28.98 -28.12
C ASN A 296 29.55 27.62 -27.52
N ARG A 297 30.85 27.39 -27.35
CA ARG A 297 31.33 26.19 -26.69
C ARG A 297 31.10 26.28 -25.18
N GLY A 298 30.29 25.37 -24.62
CA GLY A 298 29.92 25.33 -23.21
C GLY A 298 29.90 23.92 -22.62
N ASN A 299 29.65 23.85 -21.33
CA ASN A 299 29.39 22.59 -20.65
C ASN A 299 28.06 22.03 -21.09
N VAL A 300 28.01 20.72 -21.33
CA VAL A 300 26.79 19.99 -21.70
C VAL A 300 26.70 18.74 -20.85
N HIS A 301 25.56 18.58 -20.20
CA HIS A 301 25.21 17.39 -19.45
C HIS A 301 23.99 16.73 -20.10
N THR A 302 24.04 15.43 -20.27
CA THR A 302 22.95 14.68 -20.89
C THR A 302 22.51 13.54 -19.99
N TYR A 303 21.21 13.45 -19.77
CA TYR A 303 20.59 12.47 -18.89
C TYR A 303 19.50 11.71 -19.65
N LEU A 304 19.35 10.43 -19.30
CA LEU A 304 18.25 9.57 -19.76
C LEU A 304 17.40 9.20 -18.54
N ILE A 305 16.11 9.44 -18.63
CA ILE A 305 15.10 9.02 -17.66
C ILE A 305 14.22 7.98 -18.35
N LYS A 306 14.21 6.75 -17.82
CA LYS A 306 13.41 5.66 -18.36
C LYS A 306 12.23 5.38 -17.42
N GLU A 307 11.05 5.26 -17.96
CA GLU A 307 9.83 5.11 -17.20
C GLU A 307 9.10 3.83 -17.59
N TYR A 308 8.97 2.91 -16.64
CA TYR A 308 8.36 1.60 -16.83
C TYR A 308 7.05 1.51 -16.07
N PHE A 309 6.03 0.95 -16.72
CA PHE A 309 4.78 0.58 -16.08
C PHE A 309 4.66 -0.93 -16.09
N LEU A 310 4.72 -1.53 -14.92
CA LEU A 310 4.81 -2.97 -14.76
C LEU A 310 3.61 -3.53 -14.00
N LYS A 311 3.18 -4.71 -14.43
CA LYS A 311 2.11 -5.46 -13.80
C LYS A 311 2.58 -6.88 -13.53
N ALA A 312 2.36 -7.35 -12.30
CA ALA A 312 2.51 -8.75 -11.97
C ALA A 312 1.18 -9.48 -12.17
N ASP A 313 1.22 -10.59 -12.89
CA ASP A 313 0.09 -11.50 -13.07
C ASP A 313 0.46 -12.88 -12.56
N MET A 314 -0.39 -13.46 -11.70
CA MET A 314 -0.12 -14.70 -10.99
C MET A 314 -1.36 -15.58 -10.94
N GLU A 315 -1.17 -16.89 -10.99
CA GLU A 315 -2.23 -17.84 -10.70
C GLU A 315 -2.62 -17.72 -9.21
N LYS A 316 -3.91 -17.60 -8.92
CA LYS A 316 -4.40 -17.35 -7.56
C LYS A 316 -4.46 -18.57 -6.67
N SER A 317 -4.36 -19.78 -7.24
CA SER A 317 -4.45 -21.01 -6.46
C SER A 317 -3.66 -22.15 -7.10
N TYR A 318 -3.05 -22.94 -6.25
CA TYR A 318 -2.31 -24.17 -6.63
C TYR A 318 -2.71 -25.30 -5.70
N THR A 319 -2.71 -26.52 -6.20
CA THR A 319 -2.95 -27.75 -5.44
C THR A 319 -1.80 -28.72 -5.65
N SER A 320 -1.27 -29.30 -4.58
CA SER A 320 -0.23 -30.32 -4.62
C SER A 320 -0.42 -31.32 -3.49
N GLU A 321 -0.40 -32.61 -3.82
CA GLU A 321 -0.47 -33.69 -2.82
C GLU A 321 0.84 -33.85 -2.02
N GLU A 322 1.96 -33.45 -2.62
CA GLU A 322 3.29 -33.57 -2.02
C GLU A 322 3.74 -32.28 -1.29
N GLY A 323 2.91 -31.24 -1.28
CA GLY A 323 3.27 -29.95 -0.68
C GLY A 323 4.35 -29.16 -1.44
N THR A 324 4.72 -29.61 -2.64
CA THR A 324 5.70 -28.93 -3.50
C THR A 324 4.97 -28.19 -4.61
N PHE A 325 5.23 -26.89 -4.73
CA PHE A 325 4.58 -25.99 -5.66
C PHE A 325 5.60 -25.32 -6.58
N THR A 326 5.18 -24.96 -7.78
CA THR A 326 5.90 -24.05 -8.65
C THR A 326 4.98 -22.87 -8.94
N LEU A 327 5.23 -21.75 -8.28
CA LEU A 327 4.44 -20.54 -8.47
C LEU A 327 4.89 -19.87 -9.76
N LYS A 328 3.94 -19.47 -10.59
CA LYS A 328 4.19 -18.78 -11.85
C LYS A 328 3.91 -17.30 -11.67
N VAL A 329 4.92 -16.49 -11.91
CA VAL A 329 4.83 -15.03 -11.83
C VAL A 329 5.17 -14.46 -13.21
N ASN A 330 4.18 -13.89 -13.87
CA ASN A 330 4.37 -13.14 -15.10
C ASN A 330 4.57 -11.68 -14.75
N VAL A 331 5.64 -11.08 -15.24
CA VAL A 331 5.85 -9.64 -15.17
C VAL A 331 5.73 -9.09 -16.58
N VAL A 332 4.74 -8.26 -16.80
CA VAL A 332 4.46 -7.66 -18.10
C VAL A 332 4.53 -6.14 -18.03
N ASN A 333 4.88 -5.50 -19.13
CA ASN A 333 4.82 -4.06 -19.25
C ASN A 333 3.38 -3.58 -19.62
N HIS A 334 3.21 -2.28 -19.82
CA HIS A 334 1.94 -1.67 -20.22
C HIS A 334 1.37 -2.19 -21.56
N GLN A 335 2.20 -2.82 -22.40
CA GLN A 335 1.80 -3.46 -23.66
C GLN A 335 1.59 -4.98 -23.53
N GLU A 336 1.48 -5.50 -22.31
CA GLU A 336 1.37 -6.93 -21.98
C GLU A 336 2.53 -7.78 -22.50
N LYS A 337 3.71 -7.20 -22.76
CA LYS A 337 4.92 -7.93 -23.14
C LYS A 337 5.65 -8.47 -21.92
N PRO A 338 6.10 -9.74 -21.91
CA PRO A 338 6.86 -10.32 -20.81
C PRO A 338 8.20 -9.59 -20.60
N VAL A 339 8.38 -8.97 -19.46
CA VAL A 339 9.58 -8.18 -19.13
C VAL A 339 10.77 -9.06 -18.75
N LEU A 340 10.50 -10.27 -18.23
CA LEU A 340 11.55 -11.21 -17.84
C LEU A 340 12.30 -11.84 -19.04
N ASP A 341 11.85 -11.59 -20.27
CA ASP A 341 12.59 -11.90 -21.49
C ASP A 341 13.67 -10.86 -21.79
N SER A 342 13.65 -9.69 -21.11
CA SER A 342 14.69 -8.66 -21.24
C SER A 342 15.98 -9.11 -20.58
N GLU A 343 17.09 -9.10 -21.32
CA GLU A 343 18.42 -9.37 -20.76
C GLU A 343 18.88 -8.33 -19.73
N THR A 344 18.33 -7.12 -19.80
CA THR A 344 18.70 -6.00 -18.93
C THR A 344 17.82 -5.91 -17.68
N LEU A 345 16.53 -6.24 -17.79
CA LEU A 345 15.58 -6.11 -16.68
C LEU A 345 15.45 -7.38 -15.83
N LYS A 346 15.65 -8.57 -16.39
CA LYS A 346 15.50 -9.85 -15.68
C LYS A 346 16.34 -9.92 -14.40
N ASP A 347 17.57 -9.38 -14.42
CA ASP A 347 18.48 -9.43 -13.28
C ASP A 347 18.19 -8.31 -12.24
N SER A 348 17.33 -7.36 -12.60
CA SER A 348 16.87 -6.29 -11.71
C SER A 348 15.55 -6.62 -11.00
N ILE A 349 14.87 -7.70 -11.40
CA ILE A 349 13.58 -8.10 -10.86
C ILE A 349 13.77 -9.17 -9.80
N SER A 350 13.31 -8.90 -8.58
CA SER A 350 13.23 -9.86 -7.49
C SER A 350 11.79 -10.30 -7.27
N VAL A 351 11.60 -11.58 -6.99
CA VAL A 351 10.31 -12.11 -6.53
C VAL A 351 10.39 -12.34 -5.03
N LEU A 352 9.44 -11.79 -4.28
CA LEU A 352 9.38 -11.95 -2.84
C LEU A 352 8.17 -12.83 -2.47
N ILE A 353 8.39 -13.76 -1.54
CA ILE A 353 7.32 -14.54 -0.93
C ILE A 353 7.26 -14.20 0.55
N ASN A 354 6.12 -13.65 1.00
CA ASN A 354 5.94 -13.15 2.36
C ASN A 354 7.05 -12.18 2.78
N GLY A 355 7.47 -11.28 1.86
CA GLY A 355 8.50 -10.27 2.07
C GLY A 355 9.95 -10.81 2.07
N LYS A 356 10.18 -12.07 1.68
CA LYS A 356 11.51 -12.66 1.55
C LYS A 356 11.81 -12.97 0.09
N GLU A 357 13.00 -12.60 -0.36
CA GLU A 357 13.44 -12.88 -1.71
C GLU A 357 13.49 -14.39 -1.98
N ALA A 358 12.91 -14.81 -3.09
CA ALA A 358 12.83 -16.18 -3.54
C ALA A 358 13.65 -16.38 -4.82
N SER A 359 14.38 -17.48 -4.89
CA SER A 359 15.06 -17.88 -6.11
C SER A 359 14.05 -18.36 -7.14
N TYR A 360 14.23 -17.96 -8.40
CA TYR A 360 13.38 -18.41 -9.51
C TYR A 360 14.22 -18.68 -10.76
N ARG A 361 13.62 -19.37 -11.71
CA ARG A 361 14.13 -19.55 -13.08
C ARG A 361 13.13 -18.97 -14.06
N VAL A 362 13.60 -18.42 -15.16
CA VAL A 362 12.72 -17.88 -16.21
C VAL A 362 12.50 -18.95 -17.27
N GLU A 363 11.22 -19.22 -17.57
CA GLU A 363 10.80 -20.10 -18.66
C GLU A 363 9.74 -19.36 -19.50
N ASN A 364 10.07 -19.06 -20.74
CA ASN A 364 9.19 -18.33 -21.67
C ASN A 364 8.63 -17.02 -21.08
N GLY A 365 9.49 -16.19 -20.50
CA GLY A 365 9.11 -14.90 -19.91
C GLY A 365 8.37 -14.97 -18.57
N THR A 366 8.23 -16.18 -18.00
CA THR A 366 7.57 -16.41 -16.71
C THR A 366 8.59 -16.81 -15.65
N ALA A 367 8.54 -16.19 -14.49
CA ALA A 367 9.32 -16.62 -13.33
C ALA A 367 8.66 -17.86 -12.70
N MET A 368 9.41 -18.96 -12.66
CA MET A 368 9.02 -20.22 -12.03
C MET A 368 9.66 -20.29 -10.64
N VAL A 369 8.86 -20.06 -9.60
CA VAL A 369 9.34 -19.95 -8.20
C VAL A 369 9.00 -21.23 -7.45
N PRO A 370 9.99 -22.05 -7.04
CA PRO A 370 9.74 -23.24 -6.23
C PRO A 370 9.33 -22.82 -4.81
N TYR A 371 8.29 -23.44 -4.30
CA TYR A 371 7.81 -23.24 -2.94
C TYR A 371 7.36 -24.55 -2.31
N GLN A 372 7.63 -24.73 -1.02
CA GLN A 372 7.26 -25.96 -0.31
C GLN A 372 6.55 -25.61 1.00
N THR A 373 5.43 -26.29 1.23
CA THR A 373 4.70 -26.26 2.50
C THR A 373 3.93 -27.56 2.69
N ASP A 374 3.89 -28.03 3.93
CA ASP A 374 3.17 -29.25 4.28
C ASP A 374 1.70 -28.97 4.67
N GLU A 375 1.31 -27.70 4.72
CA GLU A 375 -0.04 -27.27 5.09
C GLU A 375 -0.64 -26.35 4.03
N THR A 376 -1.97 -26.37 3.94
CA THR A 376 -2.71 -25.38 3.16
C THR A 376 -2.41 -23.98 3.69
N ALA A 377 -1.90 -23.09 2.85
CA ALA A 377 -1.41 -21.78 3.21
C ALA A 377 -1.88 -20.70 2.22
N LYS A 378 -1.89 -19.45 2.68
CA LYS A 378 -1.97 -18.28 1.82
C LYS A 378 -0.62 -17.57 1.89
N VAL A 379 -0.01 -17.37 0.73
CA VAL A 379 1.28 -16.69 0.62
C VAL A 379 1.10 -15.38 -0.14
N ASN A 380 1.74 -14.33 0.33
CA ASN A 380 1.84 -13.10 -0.41
C ASN A 380 3.03 -13.19 -1.36
N VAL A 381 2.77 -13.07 -2.65
CA VAL A 381 3.79 -13.06 -3.70
C VAL A 381 3.87 -11.65 -4.26
N GLU A 382 5.05 -11.09 -4.27
CA GLU A 382 5.30 -9.71 -4.64
C GLU A 382 6.50 -9.64 -5.57
N ILE A 383 6.49 -8.69 -6.51
CA ILE A 383 7.66 -8.34 -7.30
C ILE A 383 8.26 -7.03 -6.82
N ALA A 384 9.58 -6.98 -6.81
CA ALA A 384 10.34 -5.76 -6.59
C ALA A 384 11.36 -5.60 -7.72
N ILE A 385 11.52 -4.37 -8.18
CA ILE A 385 12.59 -4.02 -9.09
C ILE A 385 13.59 -3.18 -8.33
N GLN A 386 14.85 -3.56 -8.38
CA GLN A 386 15.92 -2.73 -7.86
C GLN A 386 16.21 -1.63 -8.87
N PRO A 387 15.89 -0.37 -8.56
CA PRO A 387 16.13 0.72 -9.47
C PRO A 387 17.63 0.98 -9.60
N SER A 388 18.15 0.87 -10.79
CA SER A 388 19.41 1.49 -11.14
C SER A 388 19.14 2.42 -12.33
N GLY A 389 18.80 3.68 -12.05
CA GLY A 389 18.51 4.70 -13.06
C GLY A 389 17.18 4.51 -13.81
N ASN A 390 16.19 3.83 -13.21
CA ASN A 390 14.89 3.62 -13.81
C ASN A 390 13.77 4.11 -12.89
N VAL A 391 12.79 4.83 -13.45
CA VAL A 391 11.52 5.15 -12.78
C VAL A 391 10.55 4.01 -13.04
N VAL A 392 10.04 3.39 -12.00
CA VAL A 392 9.15 2.24 -12.14
C VAL A 392 7.81 2.51 -11.47
N HIS A 393 6.76 2.45 -12.27
CA HIS A 393 5.37 2.51 -11.81
C HIS A 393 4.78 1.10 -11.80
N TYR A 394 4.16 0.75 -10.69
CA TYR A 394 3.54 -0.55 -10.54
C TYR A 394 2.03 -0.41 -10.69
N ILE A 395 1.45 -1.17 -11.62
CA ILE A 395 0.00 -1.27 -11.75
C ILE A 395 -0.52 -2.27 -10.73
N LYS A 396 0.23 -3.36 -10.50
CA LYS A 396 -0.05 -4.36 -9.48
C LYS A 396 1.25 -5.11 -9.17
N THR A 397 1.71 -5.01 -7.93
CA THR A 397 2.99 -5.63 -7.51
C THR A 397 2.83 -6.92 -6.75
N ALA A 398 1.71 -7.08 -6.04
CA ALA A 398 1.51 -8.19 -5.12
C ALA A 398 0.15 -8.87 -5.31
N ASP A 399 0.10 -10.16 -5.08
CA ASP A 399 -1.14 -10.92 -4.97
C ASP A 399 -1.04 -11.99 -3.89
N THR A 400 -2.18 -12.36 -3.33
CA THR A 400 -2.27 -13.47 -2.37
C THR A 400 -2.59 -14.75 -3.11
N VAL A 401 -1.67 -15.71 -3.05
CA VAL A 401 -1.78 -17.02 -3.69
C VAL A 401 -2.23 -18.05 -2.65
N GLU A 402 -3.24 -18.84 -2.97
CA GLU A 402 -3.75 -19.90 -2.12
C GLU A 402 -3.11 -21.25 -2.51
N LEU A 403 -2.41 -21.86 -1.57
CA LEU A 403 -1.75 -23.16 -1.72
C LEU A 403 -2.57 -24.19 -0.95
N THR A 404 -3.06 -25.21 -1.65
CA THR A 404 -3.86 -26.27 -1.05
C THR A 404 -3.07 -27.57 -1.05
N VAL A 405 -2.81 -28.10 0.14
CA VAL A 405 -2.31 -29.46 0.33
C VAL A 405 -3.52 -30.29 0.77
N PRO A 406 -4.03 -31.20 -0.06
CA PRO A 406 -5.15 -32.05 0.31
C PRO A 406 -4.75 -32.90 1.51
N VAL A 407 -5.50 -32.82 2.57
CA VAL A 407 -5.35 -33.77 3.68
C VAL A 407 -5.85 -35.11 3.18
N VAL A 408 -4.96 -36.06 2.99
CA VAL A 408 -5.37 -37.44 2.80
C VAL A 408 -6.00 -37.88 4.11
N GLU A 409 -7.32 -37.86 4.19
CA GLU A 409 -8.02 -38.52 5.28
C GLU A 409 -7.64 -40.00 5.20
N GLU A 410 -6.75 -40.44 6.07
CA GLU A 410 -6.56 -41.88 6.28
C GLU A 410 -7.93 -42.45 6.57
N GLU A 411 -8.40 -43.36 5.71
CA GLU A 411 -9.65 -44.06 5.95
C GLU A 411 -9.55 -44.64 7.37
N PRO A 412 -10.52 -44.35 8.25
CA PRO A 412 -10.45 -44.82 9.62
C PRO A 412 -10.32 -46.34 9.61
N ASP A 413 -9.22 -46.83 10.20
CA ASP A 413 -8.96 -48.25 10.32
C ASP A 413 -10.01 -48.88 11.24
N TYR A 414 -11.07 -49.40 10.61
CA TYR A 414 -12.14 -50.10 11.30
C TYR A 414 -11.75 -51.50 11.81
N THR A 415 -10.50 -51.93 11.62
CA THR A 415 -10.04 -53.25 12.01
C THR A 415 -10.28 -53.50 13.49
N VAL A 416 -9.96 -52.53 14.34
CA VAL A 416 -10.21 -52.61 15.79
C VAL A 416 -11.71 -52.67 16.10
N LEU A 417 -12.54 -51.91 15.40
CA LEU A 417 -13.99 -51.92 15.55
C LEU A 417 -14.56 -53.28 15.17
N TRP A 418 -14.10 -53.87 14.04
CA TRP A 418 -14.52 -55.18 13.63
C TRP A 418 -14.08 -56.27 14.61
N ILE A 419 -12.87 -56.21 15.18
CA ILE A 419 -12.39 -57.14 16.22
C ILE A 419 -13.28 -57.02 17.48
N VAL A 420 -13.67 -55.82 17.89
CA VAL A 420 -14.58 -55.59 19.02
C VAL A 420 -15.99 -56.16 18.74
N ILE A 421 -16.54 -55.93 17.55
CA ILE A 421 -17.85 -56.47 17.15
C ILE A 421 -17.83 -57.97 17.10
N ILE A 422 -16.79 -58.61 16.51
CA ILE A 422 -16.67 -60.06 16.43
C ILE A 422 -16.50 -60.64 17.84
N SER A 423 -15.74 -60.01 18.70
CA SER A 423 -15.55 -60.40 20.12
C SER A 423 -16.88 -60.36 20.87
N LEU A 424 -17.65 -59.30 20.67
CA LEU A 424 -18.98 -59.14 21.32
C LEU A 424 -19.97 -60.19 20.82
N CYS A 425 -19.97 -60.47 19.52
CA CYS A 425 -20.80 -61.53 18.93
C CYS A 425 -20.41 -62.90 19.49
N ALA A 426 -19.12 -63.19 19.63
CA ALA A 426 -18.61 -64.43 20.25
C ALA A 426 -19.04 -64.57 21.73
N VAL A 427 -18.99 -63.46 22.48
CA VAL A 427 -19.48 -63.46 23.88
C VAL A 427 -20.99 -63.69 23.96
N VAL A 428 -21.78 -63.07 23.06
CA VAL A 428 -23.21 -63.28 22.99
C VAL A 428 -23.55 -64.72 22.63
N LEU A 429 -22.83 -65.31 21.67
CA LEU A 429 -22.96 -66.72 21.34
C LEU A 429 -22.61 -67.63 22.52
N LEU A 430 -21.53 -67.31 23.23
CA LEU A 430 -21.10 -68.07 24.41
C LEU A 430 -22.15 -67.98 25.54
N LEU A 431 -22.68 -66.76 25.75
CA LEU A 431 -23.75 -66.55 26.72
C LEU A 431 -25.07 -67.23 26.33
N SER A 432 -25.41 -67.31 25.02
CA SER A 432 -26.58 -68.05 24.54
C SER A 432 -26.45 -69.56 24.80
N VAL A 433 -25.26 -70.12 24.49
CA VAL A 433 -24.95 -71.56 24.79
C VAL A 433 -24.96 -71.81 26.30
N LEU A 434 -24.42 -70.91 27.11
CA LEU A 434 -24.45 -71.03 28.55
C LEU A 434 -25.88 -70.85 29.12
N TYR A 435 -26.71 -70.02 28.48
CA TYR A 435 -28.13 -69.85 28.85
C TYR A 435 -28.91 -71.10 28.51
N GLU A 436 -28.69 -71.71 27.35
CA GLU A 436 -29.34 -73.01 26.98
C GLU A 436 -28.91 -74.14 27.92
N ARG A 437 -27.61 -74.21 28.25
CA ARG A 437 -27.11 -75.16 29.26
C ARG A 437 -27.67 -74.88 30.67
N LYS A 438 -27.98 -73.64 31.04
CA LYS A 438 -28.58 -73.25 32.32
C LYS A 438 -30.06 -73.49 32.36
N LYS A 439 -30.76 -73.43 31.18
CA LYS A 439 -32.17 -73.74 31.04
C LYS A 439 -32.47 -75.24 31.25
N GLN A 440 -31.46 -76.10 30.93
CA GLN A 440 -31.53 -77.54 31.22
C GLN A 440 -31.26 -77.91 32.70
N LYS A 441 -30.77 -76.96 33.55
CA LYS A 441 -30.45 -77.21 34.96
C LYS A 441 -31.32 -76.40 35.97
N LYS A 442 -32.43 -75.78 35.55
CA LYS A 442 -33.30 -75.05 36.44
C LYS A 442 -34.75 -75.59 36.41
N ASN A 443 -34.91 -76.70 37.05
CA ASN A 443 -35.96 -76.87 38.04
C ASN A 443 -35.22 -76.95 39.34
N ASP A 444 -35.26 -75.89 40.12
CA ASP A 444 -35.28 -75.76 41.56
C ASP A 444 -34.57 -74.49 42.06
N GLY A 445 -35.37 -73.64 42.69
CA GLY A 445 -34.95 -72.95 43.92
C GLY A 445 -34.44 -71.53 43.88
N GLU A 446 -35.29 -70.62 44.23
CA GLU A 446 -35.10 -69.47 45.16
C GLU A 446 -34.29 -68.22 44.81
N THR A 447 -35.05 -67.13 44.84
CA THR A 447 -34.87 -65.73 45.19
C THR A 447 -33.54 -65.25 45.75
N GLY A 448 -33.01 -64.16 45.14
CA GLY A 448 -32.00 -63.29 45.73
C GLY A 448 -31.83 -61.99 44.95
N SER A 449 -32.33 -60.91 45.51
CA SER A 449 -32.26 -59.55 45.00
C SER A 449 -30.80 -59.02 44.98
N ILE A 450 -30.32 -58.55 43.82
CA ILE A 450 -29.05 -57.85 43.70
C ILE A 450 -29.32 -56.37 43.51
N ILE A 451 -28.88 -55.57 44.45
CA ILE A 451 -28.85 -54.11 44.41
C ILE A 451 -27.75 -53.67 43.39
N ILE A 452 -28.14 -52.96 42.34
CA ILE A 452 -27.17 -52.34 41.42
C ILE A 452 -26.80 -50.97 41.98
N GLU A 453 -25.61 -50.87 42.52
CA GLU A 453 -24.94 -49.59 42.82
C GLU A 453 -24.61 -48.86 41.52
N LYS A 454 -25.24 -47.68 41.33
CA LYS A 454 -24.92 -46.76 40.25
C LYS A 454 -23.61 -46.07 40.55
N SER A 455 -22.54 -46.44 39.85
CA SER A 455 -21.29 -45.68 39.87
C SER A 455 -21.50 -44.32 39.19
N GLU A 456 -21.30 -43.25 39.95
CA GLU A 456 -21.25 -41.89 39.41
C GLU A 456 -20.05 -41.73 38.46
N PRO A 457 -20.20 -40.93 37.37
CA PRO A 457 -19.07 -40.64 36.48
C PRO A 457 -18.01 -39.79 37.19
N PRO A 458 -16.71 -39.93 36.84
CA PRO A 458 -15.65 -39.23 37.52
C PRO A 458 -15.80 -37.72 37.43
N VAL A 459 -15.83 -37.06 38.57
CA VAL A 459 -15.87 -35.60 38.69
C VAL A 459 -14.51 -35.06 38.19
N LEU A 460 -14.51 -34.42 37.05
CA LEU A 460 -13.36 -33.66 36.55
C LEU A 460 -12.98 -32.56 37.56
N PRO A 461 -11.73 -32.34 37.89
CA PRO A 461 -11.32 -31.32 38.85
C PRO A 461 -11.74 -29.96 38.35
N LYS A 462 -12.51 -29.19 39.16
CA LYS A 462 -12.87 -27.81 38.90
C LYS A 462 -11.69 -26.91 39.23
N TYR A 463 -11.25 -26.16 38.25
CA TYR A 463 -10.32 -25.06 38.45
C TYR A 463 -11.09 -23.76 38.64
N ASP A 464 -10.73 -22.98 39.65
CA ASP A 464 -11.29 -21.67 39.90
C ASP A 464 -10.68 -20.63 38.98
N PHE A 465 -11.39 -19.54 38.77
CA PHE A 465 -10.85 -18.38 38.03
C PHE A 465 -9.74 -17.72 38.84
N SER A 466 -8.64 -17.41 38.15
CA SER A 466 -7.48 -16.69 38.72
C SER A 466 -7.13 -15.51 37.79
N GLY A 467 -6.63 -14.41 38.36
CA GLY A 467 -6.18 -13.27 37.60
C GLY A 467 -7.25 -12.25 37.21
N GLN A 468 -6.89 -11.39 36.28
CA GLN A 468 -7.75 -10.34 35.74
C GLN A 468 -7.65 -10.27 34.22
N LEU A 469 -8.69 -9.75 33.58
CA LEU A 469 -8.79 -9.56 32.15
C LEU A 469 -8.88 -8.07 31.86
N ALA A 470 -7.92 -7.52 31.11
CA ALA A 470 -8.01 -6.18 30.58
C ALA A 470 -8.66 -6.24 29.19
N VAL A 471 -9.60 -5.37 28.93
CA VAL A 471 -10.43 -5.31 27.73
C VAL A 471 -10.20 -3.97 27.04
N TYR A 472 -9.82 -4.01 25.78
CA TYR A 472 -9.56 -2.84 24.95
C TYR A 472 -10.48 -2.90 23.72
N LEU A 473 -11.30 -1.88 23.52
CA LEU A 473 -12.04 -1.70 22.28
C LEU A 473 -11.11 -1.04 21.26
N LEU A 474 -10.71 -1.77 20.23
CA LEU A 474 -9.83 -1.27 19.17
C LEU A 474 -10.61 -0.64 18.01
N LYS A 475 -11.84 -1.15 17.76
CA LYS A 475 -12.75 -0.66 16.73
C LYS A 475 -14.19 -0.88 17.16
N GLY A 476 -15.03 0.11 17.06
CA GLY A 476 -16.45 0.08 17.41
C GLY A 476 -17.35 0.62 16.29
N GLU A 477 -18.66 0.37 16.38
CA GLU A 477 -19.65 0.89 15.42
C GLU A 477 -19.94 2.39 15.61
N GLN A 478 -19.52 2.98 16.71
CA GLN A 478 -19.61 4.41 17.02
C GLN A 478 -18.22 4.89 17.48
N GLU A 479 -17.88 6.13 17.15
CA GLU A 479 -16.59 6.77 17.50
C GLU A 479 -16.45 7.12 18.99
N ASP A 480 -17.08 6.40 19.90
CA ASP A 480 -16.99 6.67 21.33
C ASP A 480 -15.70 6.07 21.90
N ASP A 481 -14.88 6.91 22.50
CA ASP A 481 -13.70 6.55 23.29
C ASP A 481 -14.12 5.71 24.53
N VAL A 482 -14.31 4.41 24.33
CA VAL A 482 -14.53 3.51 25.46
C VAL A 482 -13.20 3.27 26.17
N ALA A 483 -13.09 3.81 27.39
CA ALA A 483 -11.87 3.66 28.20
C ALA A 483 -11.55 2.18 28.44
N PRO A 484 -10.26 1.78 28.43
CA PRO A 484 -9.85 0.42 28.76
C PRO A 484 -10.43 -0.07 30.07
N CYS A 485 -11.06 -1.23 30.08
CA CYS A 485 -11.70 -1.83 31.25
C CYS A 485 -10.86 -2.99 31.79
N SER A 486 -10.83 -3.17 33.11
CA SER A 486 -10.17 -4.28 33.77
C SER A 486 -11.11 -5.04 34.70
N ILE A 487 -11.28 -6.33 34.45
CA ILE A 487 -12.20 -7.19 35.19
C ILE A 487 -11.39 -8.18 36.03
N LYS A 488 -11.58 -8.15 37.36
CA LYS A 488 -11.06 -9.16 38.27
C LYS A 488 -11.87 -10.43 38.14
N LEU A 489 -11.23 -11.54 37.82
CA LEU A 489 -11.85 -12.84 37.65
C LEU A 489 -11.78 -13.70 38.92
N PHE A 490 -10.74 -13.56 39.72
CA PHE A 490 -10.57 -14.31 40.98
C PHE A 490 -11.69 -14.03 41.99
N GLY A 491 -12.00 -15.02 42.81
CA GLY A 491 -13.09 -14.94 43.77
C GLY A 491 -14.52 -15.06 43.20
N LYS A 492 -14.61 -15.39 41.92
CA LYS A 492 -15.92 -15.67 41.29
C LYS A 492 -16.28 -17.14 41.44
N SER A 493 -17.34 -17.41 42.15
CA SER A 493 -17.89 -18.76 42.33
C SER A 493 -18.63 -19.34 41.12
N ARG A 494 -18.57 -18.69 39.98
CA ARG A 494 -19.21 -19.13 38.74
C ARG A 494 -18.39 -20.16 37.99
N LYS A 495 -19.02 -21.22 37.49
CA LYS A 495 -18.37 -22.27 36.70
C LYS A 495 -17.87 -21.79 35.35
N SER A 496 -18.54 -20.81 34.75
CA SER A 496 -18.18 -20.18 33.48
C SER A 496 -18.74 -18.77 33.39
N ILE A 497 -18.09 -17.91 32.60
CA ILE A 497 -18.58 -16.57 32.23
C ILE A 497 -18.64 -16.48 30.72
N SER A 498 -19.65 -15.76 30.17
CA SER A 498 -19.73 -15.45 28.74
C SER A 498 -19.02 -14.14 28.44
N PHE A 499 -18.66 -13.94 27.17
CA PHE A 499 -18.11 -12.65 26.74
C PHE A 499 -19.15 -11.53 26.85
N ASP A 500 -20.43 -11.84 26.64
CA ASP A 500 -21.53 -10.88 26.84
C ASP A 500 -21.53 -10.30 28.27
N TRP A 501 -21.29 -11.13 29.29
CA TRP A 501 -21.14 -10.67 30.66
C TRP A 501 -19.90 -9.78 30.87
N ILE A 502 -18.82 -10.01 30.12
CA ILE A 502 -17.60 -9.19 30.14
C ILE A 502 -17.89 -7.82 29.49
N LYS A 503 -18.51 -7.84 28.34
CA LYS A 503 -18.94 -6.69 27.57
C LYS A 503 -19.76 -5.70 28.41
N ASP A 504 -20.81 -6.20 29.06
CA ASP A 504 -21.71 -5.39 29.88
C ASP A 504 -20.97 -4.69 31.05
N ARG A 505 -19.95 -5.35 31.61
CA ARG A 505 -19.14 -4.75 32.70
C ARG A 505 -18.13 -3.74 32.23
N CYS A 506 -17.81 -3.73 30.97
CA CYS A 506 -16.92 -2.76 30.34
C CYS A 506 -17.68 -1.58 29.72
N GLY A 507 -19.02 -1.52 29.85
CA GLY A 507 -19.82 -0.43 29.29
C GLY A 507 -19.86 -0.44 27.76
N ILE A 508 -19.67 -1.59 27.13
CA ILE A 508 -19.78 -1.74 25.68
C ILE A 508 -21.26 -2.01 25.34
N ASP A 509 -21.99 -0.97 24.98
CA ASP A 509 -23.44 -1.01 24.81
C ASP A 509 -23.92 -1.50 23.44
N TYR A 510 -23.00 -1.87 22.53
CA TYR A 510 -23.42 -2.38 21.22
C TYR A 510 -23.82 -3.84 21.26
N LYS A 511 -24.70 -4.22 20.32
CA LYS A 511 -25.09 -5.61 20.11
C LYS A 511 -23.98 -6.36 19.38
N LEU A 512 -23.28 -7.22 20.08
CA LEU A 512 -22.26 -8.10 19.51
C LEU A 512 -22.88 -9.47 19.21
N SER A 513 -22.90 -9.85 17.93
CA SER A 513 -23.49 -11.14 17.52
C SER A 513 -22.73 -12.30 18.15
N ASP A 514 -23.46 -13.21 18.84
CA ASP A 514 -22.92 -14.43 19.46
C ASP A 514 -21.89 -14.20 20.61
N ALA A 515 -21.88 -13.02 21.22
CA ALA A 515 -21.01 -12.75 22.38
C ALA A 515 -21.28 -13.70 23.56
N ASP A 516 -22.51 -14.14 23.75
CA ASP A 516 -22.94 -15.13 24.74
C ASP A 516 -22.37 -16.55 24.49
N LYS A 517 -21.99 -16.85 23.23
CA LYS A 517 -21.45 -18.14 22.82
C LYS A 517 -19.94 -18.27 23.02
N ILE A 518 -19.25 -17.18 23.36
CA ILE A 518 -17.85 -17.24 23.79
C ILE A 518 -17.82 -17.39 25.30
N ARG A 519 -17.35 -18.55 25.79
CA ARG A 519 -17.36 -18.89 27.20
C ARG A 519 -15.97 -19.07 27.77
N PHE A 520 -15.74 -18.52 28.94
CA PHE A 520 -14.50 -18.59 29.69
C PHE A 520 -14.69 -19.45 30.95
N THR A 521 -13.67 -20.23 31.29
CA THR A 521 -13.60 -21.10 32.48
C THR A 521 -12.21 -21.05 33.09
N GLY A 522 -12.08 -21.30 34.38
CA GLY A 522 -10.77 -21.53 34.97
C GLY A 522 -10.09 -22.77 34.37
N GLY A 523 -8.79 -22.74 34.23
CA GLY A 523 -7.95 -23.81 33.71
C GLY A 523 -6.84 -24.24 34.66
N LYS A 524 -6.12 -25.28 34.27
CA LYS A 524 -4.94 -25.77 34.99
C LYS A 524 -3.85 -24.68 34.95
N ASP A 525 -2.99 -24.66 35.95
CA ASP A 525 -1.83 -23.76 36.07
C ASP A 525 -2.21 -22.27 35.96
N HIS A 526 -3.36 -21.92 36.57
CA HIS A 526 -3.91 -20.55 36.54
C HIS A 526 -4.25 -19.99 35.18
N ALA A 527 -4.39 -20.84 34.16
CA ALA A 527 -4.80 -20.40 32.82
C ALA A 527 -6.27 -19.97 32.80
N LEU A 528 -6.60 -19.07 31.90
CA LEU A 528 -7.96 -18.76 31.50
C LEU A 528 -8.30 -19.56 30.25
N CYS A 529 -9.15 -20.56 30.38
CA CYS A 529 -9.61 -21.34 29.25
C CYS A 529 -10.83 -20.69 28.59
N PHE A 530 -10.91 -20.75 27.27
CA PHE A 530 -12.07 -20.25 26.54
C PHE A 530 -12.46 -21.17 25.38
N LYS A 531 -13.73 -21.09 25.00
CA LYS A 531 -14.29 -21.79 23.86
C LYS A 531 -15.26 -20.85 23.13
N ASN A 532 -15.15 -20.78 21.81
CA ASN A 532 -16.05 -20.05 20.93
C ASN A 532 -16.99 -21.03 20.21
N SER A 533 -18.27 -20.95 20.49
CA SER A 533 -19.33 -21.71 19.81
C SER A 533 -20.18 -20.81 18.90
N GLY A 534 -19.79 -19.54 18.71
CA GLY A 534 -20.45 -18.54 17.87
C GLY A 534 -19.68 -18.24 16.57
N TYR A 535 -20.15 -17.23 15.86
CA TYR A 535 -19.58 -16.81 14.57
C TYR A 535 -18.45 -15.76 14.70
N ALA A 536 -18.21 -15.21 15.89
CA ALA A 536 -17.09 -14.29 16.10
C ALA A 536 -15.75 -14.94 15.73
N THR A 537 -14.86 -14.19 15.11
CA THR A 537 -13.49 -14.64 14.82
C THR A 537 -12.62 -14.35 16.02
N ILE A 538 -11.83 -15.32 16.47
CA ILE A 538 -10.84 -15.14 17.54
C ILE A 538 -9.46 -15.35 16.97
N VAL A 539 -8.57 -14.38 17.18
CA VAL A 539 -7.18 -14.42 16.75
C VAL A 539 -6.26 -14.47 17.97
N LYS A 540 -5.32 -15.40 17.99
CA LYS A 540 -4.22 -15.49 18.99
C LYS A 540 -2.91 -15.64 18.23
N GLU A 541 -1.90 -14.80 18.53
CA GLU A 541 -0.57 -14.86 17.91
C GLU A 541 -0.63 -14.87 16.36
N ASN A 542 -1.48 -14.01 15.79
CA ASN A 542 -1.76 -13.91 14.35
C ASN A 542 -2.39 -15.17 13.71
N GLN A 543 -2.93 -16.09 14.51
CA GLN A 543 -3.64 -17.26 14.01
C GLN A 543 -5.12 -17.20 14.36
N ILE A 544 -5.98 -17.48 13.38
CA ILE A 544 -7.42 -17.62 13.60
C ILE A 544 -7.70 -18.95 14.28
N LEU A 545 -8.34 -18.90 15.45
CA LEU A 545 -8.65 -20.08 16.23
C LEU A 545 -9.90 -20.80 15.70
N LYS A 546 -9.84 -22.13 15.66
CA LYS A 546 -10.98 -22.97 15.22
C LYS A 546 -12.12 -22.90 16.23
N ARG A 547 -13.36 -22.83 15.74
CA ARG A 547 -14.59 -22.87 16.56
C ARG A 547 -14.73 -24.22 17.25
N GLU A 548 -15.56 -24.28 18.28
CA GLU A 548 -15.88 -25.46 19.10
C GLU A 548 -14.69 -26.07 19.83
N ARG A 549 -13.48 -25.56 19.65
CA ARG A 549 -12.28 -26.03 20.33
C ARG A 549 -11.98 -25.20 21.57
N LYS A 550 -11.46 -25.83 22.61
CA LYS A 550 -11.06 -25.18 23.86
C LYS A 550 -9.59 -24.74 23.77
N TYR A 551 -9.33 -23.49 24.13
CA TYR A 551 -8.01 -22.89 24.16
C TYR A 551 -7.70 -22.33 25.54
N SER A 552 -6.43 -22.10 25.83
CA SER A 552 -5.95 -21.53 27.08
C SER A 552 -5.19 -20.23 26.83
N LEU A 553 -5.40 -19.28 27.74
CA LEU A 553 -4.63 -18.04 27.83
C LEU A 553 -3.83 -18.12 29.13
N TYR A 554 -2.52 -17.92 29.00
CA TYR A 554 -1.60 -17.80 30.11
C TYR A 554 -1.28 -16.34 30.42
N TYR A 555 -0.56 -16.10 31.49
CA TYR A 555 -0.18 -14.76 31.91
C TYR A 555 0.57 -14.00 30.81
N GLY A 556 0.10 -12.78 30.53
CA GLY A 556 0.68 -11.90 29.51
C GLY A 556 0.19 -12.17 28.09
N GLU A 557 -0.53 -13.26 27.85
CA GLU A 557 -1.08 -13.54 26.53
C GLU A 557 -2.34 -12.72 26.23
N LYS A 558 -2.56 -12.50 24.94
CA LYS A 558 -3.69 -11.73 24.44
C LYS A 558 -4.41 -12.44 23.29
N ILE A 559 -5.69 -12.11 23.13
CA ILE A 559 -6.51 -12.53 21.99
C ILE A 559 -7.28 -11.33 21.46
N LEU A 560 -7.52 -11.33 20.17
CA LEU A 560 -8.39 -10.39 19.48
C LEU A 560 -9.71 -11.06 19.13
N LEU A 561 -10.81 -10.46 19.53
CA LEU A 561 -12.16 -10.87 19.18
C LEU A 561 -12.70 -9.93 18.10
N ILE A 562 -13.16 -10.49 16.99
CA ILE A 562 -13.70 -9.74 15.85
C ILE A 562 -15.16 -10.15 15.67
N PHE A 563 -16.06 -9.18 15.83
CA PHE A 563 -17.50 -9.35 15.73
C PHE A 563 -18.07 -8.61 14.52
N ASN A 564 -19.30 -8.92 14.17
CA ASN A 564 -20.08 -8.20 13.17
C ASN A 564 -19.34 -8.04 11.82
N ASN A 565 -18.71 -9.13 11.34
CA ASN A 565 -17.92 -9.16 10.10
C ASN A 565 -16.81 -8.09 10.03
N GLY A 566 -16.14 -7.82 11.14
CA GLY A 566 -15.06 -6.85 11.23
C GLY A 566 -15.50 -5.42 11.63
N GLY A 567 -16.79 -5.23 11.92
CA GLY A 567 -17.31 -3.94 12.41
C GLY A 567 -16.87 -3.61 13.84
N THR A 568 -16.57 -4.62 14.67
CA THR A 568 -16.12 -4.42 16.06
C THR A 568 -14.94 -5.33 16.39
N GLU A 569 -13.87 -4.76 16.93
CA GLU A 569 -12.65 -5.45 17.34
C GLU A 569 -12.32 -5.17 18.80
N ILE A 570 -12.18 -6.24 19.59
CA ILE A 570 -11.92 -6.14 21.04
C ILE A 570 -10.72 -7.03 21.39
N GLU A 571 -9.69 -6.43 21.96
CA GLU A 571 -8.51 -7.14 22.44
C GLU A 571 -8.64 -7.46 23.93
N LEU A 572 -8.39 -8.69 24.31
CA LEU A 572 -8.39 -9.17 25.68
C LEU A 572 -6.97 -9.54 26.09
N HIS A 573 -6.46 -8.91 27.15
CA HIS A 573 -5.17 -9.26 27.77
C HIS A 573 -5.41 -9.98 29.09
N TYR A 574 -4.91 -11.20 29.21
CA TYR A 574 -5.00 -11.94 30.47
C TYR A 574 -3.79 -11.64 31.36
N LYS A 575 -4.08 -11.15 32.56
CA LYS A 575 -3.09 -10.88 33.61
C LYS A 575 -3.39 -11.75 34.81
N ASN A 576 -2.54 -12.75 35.03
CA ASN A 576 -2.59 -13.49 36.28
C ASN A 576 -2.03 -12.60 37.39
N MET A 577 -2.66 -12.55 38.56
CA MET A 577 -2.03 -11.95 39.71
C MET A 577 -0.95 -12.94 40.18
N LYS A 578 0.32 -12.57 40.05
CA LYS A 578 1.36 -13.26 40.76
C LYS A 578 0.94 -13.35 42.23
N PRO A 579 0.96 -14.54 42.88
CA PRO A 579 0.85 -14.58 44.31
C PRO A 579 1.89 -13.59 44.82
N SER A 580 1.48 -12.60 45.61
CA SER A 580 2.43 -11.78 46.34
C SER A 580 3.37 -12.76 47.06
N GLU A 581 4.66 -12.66 46.81
CA GLU A 581 5.66 -13.29 47.61
C GLU A 581 5.33 -12.94 49.08
N ARG A 582 4.95 -13.96 49.84
CA ARG A 582 4.74 -13.83 51.26
C ARG A 582 6.09 -13.84 51.98
#